data_738658d8d6a82c47b365a88d1e7de38b
#
_entry.id   738658d8d6a82c47b365a88d1e7de38b
#
_cell.length_a   1.000
_cell.length_b   1.000
_cell.length_c   1.000
_cell.angle_alpha   90.00
_cell.angle_beta   90.00
_cell.angle_gamma   90.00
#
_symmetry.space_group_name_H-M   'P 1'
#
loop_
_entity.id
_entity.type
_entity.pdbx_description
1 polymer ?
#
loop_
_entity_poly.entity_id
_entity_poly.type
_entity_poly.pdbx_seq_one_letter_code
_entity_poly.pdbx_strand_id
1 'polypeptide(L)'
;MGSLKDVQANELAIAAGKAAIERAGIDPTIIDELTMGQVYPHGQGSLPARQVAMACGLRFDSTACNVNQNCASGMRALEIAVRNIQVGKNDVALVIGVESMTNAPYLALKARMGYRMNAGQLEDAMIYDGLFDRMVPGHMGITAENVAEKYGITREECDELALMSHQRATRAVKEGTFKREVIPFEIKSKKGSKFYETDEHMIPDANLEAMAKLPPAFKKGGVVTAANASGINDAAAAAVIMSKEKAAELGLKPLMKLIDISHAGVDPKLMGLGPALVIPKSLKNAGLKFEDIEYWEINEAFAAQFLGVGRMLKEDFGIELDMNKCNLNGSGIALGHPVGCTALRIIVSLYYELERQNKTLGGASLCVGGGSGMCSLWTRDI
;
A
#
# COMPACT_ATOMS: atom_id res chain seq x y z
N MET A 1 8.31 8.97 -15.68
CA MET A 1 8.00 7.53 -15.69
C MET A 1 9.25 6.78 -15.33
N GLY A 2 9.14 5.82 -14.41
CA GLY A 2 10.28 5.08 -13.86
C GLY A 2 10.72 3.88 -14.70
N SER A 3 11.63 3.09 -14.12
CA SER A 3 12.20 1.90 -14.77
C SER A 3 11.17 0.81 -15.10
N LEU A 4 10.06 0.73 -14.36
CA LEU A 4 9.00 -0.27 -14.53
C LEU A 4 7.90 0.13 -15.53
N LYS A 5 8.03 1.25 -16.24
CA LYS A 5 6.98 1.83 -17.11
C LYS A 5 6.45 0.88 -18.20
N ASP A 6 7.28 -0.06 -18.67
CA ASP A 6 6.93 -1.01 -19.72
C ASP A 6 6.56 -2.41 -19.14
N VAL A 7 6.47 -2.52 -17.81
CA VAL A 7 6.17 -3.77 -17.08
C VAL A 7 4.70 -3.78 -16.67
N GLN A 8 3.99 -4.86 -17.02
CA GLN A 8 2.59 -5.01 -16.64
C GLN A 8 2.44 -5.44 -15.18
N ALA A 9 1.32 -5.09 -14.53
CA ALA A 9 1.06 -5.46 -13.15
C ALA A 9 1.14 -6.98 -12.91
N ASN A 10 0.64 -7.80 -13.85
CA ASN A 10 0.73 -9.26 -13.73
C ASN A 10 2.18 -9.77 -13.67
N GLU A 11 3.11 -9.15 -14.39
CA GLU A 11 4.54 -9.55 -14.37
C GLU A 11 5.16 -9.24 -13.00
N LEU A 12 4.86 -8.08 -12.42
CA LEU A 12 5.28 -7.71 -11.07
C LEU A 12 4.67 -8.65 -10.02
N ALA A 13 3.36 -8.94 -10.14
CA ALA A 13 2.66 -9.85 -9.23
C ALA A 13 3.23 -11.28 -9.28
N ILE A 14 3.55 -11.80 -10.47
CA ILE A 14 4.16 -13.12 -10.66
C ILE A 14 5.54 -13.17 -10.01
N ALA A 15 6.36 -12.14 -10.19
CA ALA A 15 7.69 -12.08 -9.60
C ALA A 15 7.62 -12.08 -8.05
N ALA A 16 6.78 -11.22 -7.48
CA ALA A 16 6.59 -11.15 -6.03
C ALA A 16 5.99 -12.45 -5.47
N GLY A 17 4.98 -13.02 -6.15
CA GLY A 17 4.34 -14.26 -5.72
C GLY A 17 5.31 -15.46 -5.73
N LYS A 18 6.09 -15.64 -6.79
CA LYS A 18 7.11 -16.70 -6.86
C LYS A 18 8.16 -16.54 -5.76
N ALA A 19 8.64 -15.33 -5.53
CA ALA A 19 9.61 -15.08 -4.46
C ALA A 19 9.04 -15.35 -3.06
N ALA A 20 7.77 -15.02 -2.82
CA ALA A 20 7.11 -15.32 -1.54
C ALA A 20 6.99 -16.84 -1.31
N ILE A 21 6.61 -17.61 -2.34
CA ILE A 21 6.51 -19.08 -2.30
C ILE A 21 7.89 -19.70 -2.04
N GLU A 22 8.91 -19.25 -2.77
CA GLU A 22 10.29 -19.71 -2.60
C GLU A 22 10.83 -19.44 -1.20
N ARG A 23 10.62 -18.20 -0.69
CA ARG A 23 11.04 -17.80 0.67
C ARG A 23 10.28 -18.54 1.76
N ALA A 24 9.01 -18.91 1.52
CA ALA A 24 8.24 -19.75 2.42
C ALA A 24 8.73 -21.21 2.44
N GLY A 25 9.51 -21.64 1.43
CA GLY A 25 10.03 -23.00 1.32
C GLY A 25 8.96 -24.05 1.05
N ILE A 26 7.90 -23.69 0.33
CA ILE A 26 6.74 -24.58 0.06
C ILE A 26 6.61 -24.90 -1.42
N ASP A 27 5.98 -26.03 -1.72
CA ASP A 27 5.53 -26.34 -3.07
C ASP A 27 4.30 -25.47 -3.41
N PRO A 28 4.26 -24.74 -4.53
CA PRO A 28 3.12 -23.94 -4.92
C PRO A 28 1.82 -24.74 -5.06
N THR A 29 1.90 -26.05 -5.27
CA THR A 29 0.73 -26.93 -5.41
C THR A 29 -0.04 -27.12 -4.10
N ILE A 30 0.49 -26.76 -2.94
CA ILE A 30 -0.28 -26.81 -1.69
C ILE A 30 -1.13 -25.56 -1.43
N ILE A 31 -0.98 -24.53 -2.27
CA ILE A 31 -1.71 -23.27 -2.14
C ILE A 31 -3.12 -23.44 -2.71
N ASP A 32 -4.15 -23.21 -1.88
CA ASP A 32 -5.56 -23.40 -2.23
C ASP A 32 -6.15 -22.19 -2.92
N GLU A 33 -5.69 -20.99 -2.59
CA GLU A 33 -6.26 -19.74 -3.08
C GLU A 33 -5.17 -18.66 -3.28
N LEU A 34 -5.38 -17.85 -4.31
CA LEU A 34 -4.70 -16.56 -4.46
C LEU A 34 -5.71 -15.41 -4.33
N THR A 35 -5.47 -14.51 -3.38
CA THR A 35 -6.20 -13.24 -3.27
C THR A 35 -5.28 -12.09 -3.66
N MET A 36 -5.70 -11.27 -4.64
CA MET A 36 -4.88 -10.22 -5.21
C MET A 36 -5.54 -8.84 -5.10
N GLY A 37 -4.96 -7.95 -4.30
CA GLY A 37 -5.35 -6.55 -4.22
C GLY A 37 -4.85 -5.77 -5.43
N GLN A 38 -5.78 -5.15 -6.17
CA GLN A 38 -5.48 -4.35 -7.35
C GLN A 38 -6.61 -3.36 -7.63
N VAL A 39 -6.29 -2.11 -7.94
CA VAL A 39 -7.28 -1.06 -8.23
C VAL A 39 -7.51 -0.90 -9.74
N TYR A 40 -6.47 -1.05 -10.55
CA TYR A 40 -6.52 -0.85 -12.02
C TYR A 40 -6.26 -2.16 -12.79
N PRO A 41 -7.21 -3.12 -12.81
CA PRO A 41 -7.06 -4.39 -13.53
C PRO A 41 -7.31 -4.28 -15.04
N HIS A 42 -7.64 -3.09 -15.53
CA HIS A 42 -8.06 -2.86 -16.92
C HIS A 42 -6.94 -3.17 -17.92
N GLY A 43 -7.28 -3.77 -19.05
CA GLY A 43 -6.32 -4.09 -20.12
C GLY A 43 -5.43 -5.32 -19.87
N GLN A 44 -5.56 -5.99 -18.73
CA GLN A 44 -4.72 -7.15 -18.35
C GLN A 44 -5.36 -8.52 -18.65
N GLY A 45 -6.47 -8.52 -19.36
CA GLY A 45 -7.23 -9.72 -19.70
C GLY A 45 -8.23 -10.16 -18.63
N SER A 46 -8.80 -11.33 -18.80
CA SER A 46 -9.81 -11.86 -17.87
C SER A 46 -9.15 -12.36 -16.59
N LEU A 47 -9.67 -11.93 -15.43
CA LEU A 47 -9.28 -12.37 -14.10
C LEU A 47 -7.75 -12.40 -13.88
N PRO A 48 -7.09 -11.24 -13.77
CA PRO A 48 -5.65 -11.15 -13.59
C PRO A 48 -5.10 -12.02 -12.46
N ALA A 49 -5.79 -12.10 -11.30
CA ALA A 49 -5.40 -12.95 -10.19
C ALA A 49 -5.25 -14.43 -10.60
N ARG A 50 -6.14 -14.94 -11.47
CA ARG A 50 -6.06 -16.34 -11.95
C ARG A 50 -4.87 -16.55 -12.87
N GLN A 51 -4.57 -15.58 -13.73
CA GLN A 51 -3.38 -15.63 -14.58
C GLN A 51 -2.12 -15.71 -13.74
N VAL A 52 -2.04 -14.89 -12.69
CA VAL A 52 -0.91 -14.87 -11.74
C VAL A 52 -0.83 -16.20 -10.97
N ALA A 53 -1.95 -16.74 -10.48
CA ALA A 53 -1.97 -18.03 -9.77
C ALA A 53 -1.37 -19.15 -10.61
N MET A 54 -1.80 -19.27 -11.88
CA MET A 54 -1.28 -20.29 -12.79
C MET A 54 0.20 -20.10 -13.10
N ALA A 55 0.64 -18.86 -13.30
CA ALA A 55 2.04 -18.54 -13.56
C ALA A 55 2.95 -18.75 -12.33
N CYS A 56 2.38 -18.68 -11.11
CA CYS A 56 3.07 -19.02 -9.87
C CYS A 56 3.12 -20.52 -9.59
N GLY A 57 2.42 -21.35 -10.38
CA GLY A 57 2.47 -22.83 -10.26
C GLY A 57 1.39 -23.41 -9.34
N LEU A 58 0.34 -22.65 -9.01
CA LEU A 58 -0.78 -23.19 -8.24
C LEU A 58 -1.54 -24.27 -9.06
N ARG A 59 -2.22 -25.18 -8.35
CA ARG A 59 -3.02 -26.24 -8.99
C ARG A 59 -4.20 -25.68 -9.80
N PHE A 60 -4.70 -26.43 -10.76
CA PHE A 60 -5.88 -26.05 -11.55
C PHE A 60 -7.18 -25.96 -10.73
N ASP A 61 -7.27 -26.69 -9.64
CA ASP A 61 -8.40 -26.69 -8.71
C ASP A 61 -8.30 -25.60 -7.62
N SER A 62 -7.15 -24.89 -7.54
CA SER A 62 -7.03 -23.70 -6.71
C SER A 62 -7.96 -22.58 -7.19
N THR A 63 -8.31 -21.65 -6.35
CA THR A 63 -9.13 -20.48 -6.71
C THR A 63 -8.33 -19.18 -6.73
N ALA A 64 -8.87 -18.15 -7.37
CA ALA A 64 -8.24 -16.82 -7.35
C ALA A 64 -9.29 -15.71 -7.49
N CYS A 65 -9.07 -14.59 -6.83
CA CYS A 65 -9.89 -13.40 -6.99
C CYS A 65 -9.09 -12.10 -6.96
N ASN A 66 -9.56 -11.10 -7.71
CA ASN A 66 -9.11 -9.70 -7.56
C ASN A 66 -9.95 -8.99 -6.49
N VAL A 67 -9.31 -8.15 -5.70
CA VAL A 67 -9.92 -7.38 -4.62
C VAL A 67 -9.62 -5.90 -4.84
N ASN A 68 -10.65 -5.08 -4.84
CA ASN A 68 -10.50 -3.63 -4.90
C ASN A 68 -11.20 -2.99 -3.69
N GLN A 69 -10.39 -2.35 -2.85
CA GLN A 69 -10.80 -1.43 -1.79
C GLN A 69 -9.84 -0.22 -1.80
N ASN A 70 -9.60 0.36 -2.99
CA ASN A 70 -8.64 1.45 -3.18
C ASN A 70 -7.29 1.15 -2.49
N CYS A 71 -6.75 2.09 -1.70
CA CYS A 71 -5.45 1.95 -1.04
C CYS A 71 -5.34 0.73 -0.12
N ALA A 72 -6.46 0.19 0.39
CA ALA A 72 -6.46 -0.98 1.27
C ALA A 72 -6.53 -2.32 0.54
N SER A 73 -6.57 -2.36 -0.79
CA SER A 73 -6.80 -3.59 -1.56
C SER A 73 -5.89 -4.75 -1.14
N GLY A 74 -4.60 -4.52 -0.95
CA GLY A 74 -3.64 -5.55 -0.53
C GLY A 74 -3.92 -6.10 0.87
N MET A 75 -4.25 -5.25 1.84
CA MET A 75 -4.61 -5.67 3.20
C MET A 75 -6.00 -6.33 3.23
N ARG A 76 -6.93 -5.90 2.38
CA ARG A 76 -8.24 -6.54 2.22
C ARG A 76 -8.11 -7.94 1.60
N ALA A 77 -7.23 -8.10 0.64
CA ALA A 77 -6.90 -9.42 0.08
C ALA A 77 -6.35 -10.35 1.17
N LEU A 78 -5.45 -9.84 2.02
CA LEU A 78 -4.94 -10.57 3.18
C LEU A 78 -6.06 -10.95 4.15
N GLU A 79 -6.95 -10.03 4.48
CA GLU A 79 -8.08 -10.30 5.38
C GLU A 79 -9.01 -11.40 4.83
N ILE A 80 -9.29 -11.41 3.54
CA ILE A 80 -10.11 -12.45 2.91
C ILE A 80 -9.42 -13.81 3.05
N ALA A 81 -8.12 -13.91 2.75
CA ALA A 81 -7.34 -15.13 2.92
C ALA A 81 -7.38 -15.64 4.36
N VAL A 82 -7.11 -14.74 5.33
CA VAL A 82 -7.17 -15.09 6.77
C VAL A 82 -8.55 -15.61 7.16
N ARG A 83 -9.62 -14.93 6.77
CA ARG A 83 -10.99 -15.36 7.08
C ARG A 83 -11.34 -16.72 6.46
N ASN A 84 -10.90 -16.97 5.23
CA ASN A 84 -11.13 -18.26 4.58
C ASN A 84 -10.39 -19.40 5.31
N ILE A 85 -9.19 -19.15 5.83
CA ILE A 85 -8.45 -20.10 6.67
C ILE A 85 -9.16 -20.31 8.01
N GLN A 86 -9.58 -19.24 8.70
CA GLN A 86 -10.27 -19.29 9.99
C GLN A 86 -11.59 -20.08 9.95
N VAL A 87 -12.31 -20.04 8.83
CA VAL A 87 -13.55 -20.81 8.65
C VAL A 87 -13.31 -22.19 8.03
N GLY A 88 -12.06 -22.62 7.88
CA GLY A 88 -11.68 -23.95 7.40
C GLY A 88 -11.96 -24.20 5.90
N LYS A 89 -12.03 -23.16 5.08
CA LYS A 89 -12.16 -23.32 3.62
C LYS A 89 -10.83 -23.61 2.93
N ASN A 90 -9.77 -23.00 3.40
CA ASN A 90 -8.43 -23.09 2.85
C ASN A 90 -7.43 -23.32 3.98
N ASP A 91 -6.34 -24.00 3.70
CA ASP A 91 -5.22 -24.17 4.64
C ASP A 91 -4.08 -23.20 4.33
N VAL A 92 -3.82 -22.96 3.05
CA VAL A 92 -2.71 -22.12 2.57
C VAL A 92 -3.21 -21.15 1.49
N ALA A 93 -2.90 -19.88 1.64
CA ALA A 93 -3.23 -18.84 0.67
C ALA A 93 -1.99 -18.03 0.25
N LEU A 94 -1.92 -17.67 -1.03
CA LEU A 94 -1.01 -16.64 -1.54
C LEU A 94 -1.76 -15.31 -1.60
N VAL A 95 -1.21 -14.31 -0.94
CA VAL A 95 -1.76 -12.94 -0.97
C VAL A 95 -0.80 -12.05 -1.75
N ILE A 96 -1.34 -11.27 -2.68
CA ILE A 96 -0.56 -10.31 -3.46
C ILE A 96 -1.25 -8.95 -3.41
N GLY A 97 -0.49 -7.90 -3.23
CA GLY A 97 -0.90 -6.52 -3.54
C GLY A 97 -0.08 -6.03 -4.72
N VAL A 98 -0.74 -5.54 -5.75
CA VAL A 98 -0.06 -5.08 -6.96
C VAL A 98 -0.71 -3.85 -7.54
N GLU A 99 0.10 -2.99 -8.14
CA GLU A 99 -0.38 -1.93 -9.01
C GLU A 99 0.65 -1.59 -10.08
N SER A 100 0.18 -1.29 -11.27
CA SER A 100 0.95 -0.58 -12.30
C SER A 100 0.12 0.65 -12.71
N MET A 101 0.33 1.74 -11.98
CA MET A 101 -0.39 3.00 -12.24
C MET A 101 0.07 3.62 -13.56
N THR A 102 1.32 3.41 -13.94
CA THR A 102 1.88 3.87 -15.22
C THR A 102 1.14 3.25 -16.42
N ASN A 103 0.65 2.03 -16.29
CA ASN A 103 -0.06 1.30 -17.34
C ASN A 103 -1.60 1.32 -17.19
N ALA A 104 -2.15 2.15 -16.31
CA ALA A 104 -3.58 2.40 -16.26
C ALA A 104 -4.06 2.98 -17.60
N PRO A 105 -5.07 2.39 -18.28
CA PRO A 105 -5.46 2.80 -19.62
C PRO A 105 -6.31 4.06 -19.63
N TYR A 106 -6.51 4.63 -20.81
CA TYR A 106 -7.54 5.62 -21.04
C TYR A 106 -8.85 4.94 -21.45
N LEU A 107 -9.97 5.45 -20.97
CA LEU A 107 -11.33 4.92 -21.17
C LEU A 107 -12.12 5.79 -22.15
N ALA A 108 -12.67 5.18 -23.16
CA ALA A 108 -13.62 5.81 -24.08
C ALA A 108 -15.06 5.42 -23.66
N LEU A 109 -15.61 6.04 -22.63
CA LEU A 109 -16.85 5.61 -21.93
C LEU A 109 -18.07 5.43 -22.83
N LYS A 110 -18.18 6.23 -23.90
CA LYS A 110 -19.33 6.20 -24.84
C LYS A 110 -19.04 5.45 -26.13
N ALA A 111 -17.84 4.92 -26.32
CA ALA A 111 -17.42 4.33 -27.59
C ALA A 111 -18.24 3.10 -28.01
N ARG A 112 -18.73 2.29 -27.04
CA ARG A 112 -19.55 1.09 -27.33
C ARG A 112 -20.81 1.43 -28.13
N MET A 113 -21.42 2.58 -27.89
CA MET A 113 -22.62 3.03 -28.61
C MET A 113 -22.29 3.89 -29.86
N GLY A 114 -21.00 4.14 -30.08
CA GLY A 114 -20.48 4.99 -31.16
C GLY A 114 -20.63 6.49 -30.90
N TYR A 115 -19.83 7.27 -31.61
CA TYR A 115 -19.90 8.74 -31.62
C TYR A 115 -20.59 9.18 -32.92
N ARG A 116 -21.78 9.73 -32.79
CA ARG A 116 -22.56 10.18 -33.99
C ARG A 116 -21.96 11.36 -34.69
N MET A 117 -21.62 12.40 -33.92
CA MET A 117 -21.04 13.67 -34.40
C MET A 117 -20.16 14.23 -33.30
N ASN A 118 -19.16 15.02 -33.66
CA ASN A 118 -18.14 15.64 -32.83
C ASN A 118 -17.09 14.67 -32.30
N ALA A 119 -16.06 15.20 -31.63
CA ALA A 119 -14.98 14.42 -31.01
C ALA A 119 -15.46 13.65 -29.80
N GLY A 120 -14.87 12.47 -29.56
CA GLY A 120 -15.02 11.72 -28.31
C GLY A 120 -13.99 12.15 -27.29
N GLN A 121 -14.33 11.98 -26.00
CA GLN A 121 -13.39 12.17 -24.89
C GLN A 121 -12.78 10.83 -24.46
N LEU A 122 -11.52 10.88 -24.05
CA LEU A 122 -10.84 9.81 -23.35
C LEU A 122 -10.65 10.24 -21.89
N GLU A 123 -11.03 9.38 -20.95
CA GLU A 123 -10.84 9.59 -19.51
C GLU A 123 -9.64 8.78 -19.04
N ASP A 124 -8.75 9.38 -18.26
CA ASP A 124 -7.66 8.67 -17.61
C ASP A 124 -8.24 7.75 -16.52
N ALA A 125 -8.15 6.44 -16.70
CA ALA A 125 -8.68 5.46 -15.74
C ALA A 125 -8.06 5.62 -14.35
N MET A 126 -6.80 6.02 -14.26
CA MET A 126 -6.14 6.24 -12.98
C MET A 126 -6.83 7.35 -12.17
N ILE A 127 -7.20 8.43 -12.83
CA ILE A 127 -7.96 9.52 -12.20
C ILE A 127 -9.42 9.09 -12.01
N TYR A 128 -10.07 8.63 -13.09
CA TYR A 128 -11.52 8.42 -13.13
C TYR A 128 -12.03 7.33 -12.18
N ASP A 129 -11.29 6.21 -12.06
CA ASP A 129 -11.69 5.04 -11.28
C ASP A 129 -10.98 4.92 -9.90
N GLY A 130 -9.94 5.74 -9.63
CA GLY A 130 -9.18 5.61 -8.39
C GLY A 130 -8.89 6.93 -7.66
N LEU A 131 -8.40 7.97 -8.35
CA LEU A 131 -7.92 9.18 -7.68
C LEU A 131 -8.95 10.32 -7.65
N PHE A 132 -10.11 10.16 -8.28
CA PHE A 132 -11.22 11.10 -8.22
C PHE A 132 -12.36 10.53 -7.39
N ASP A 133 -12.75 11.22 -6.34
CA ASP A 133 -13.89 10.83 -5.51
C ASP A 133 -15.17 11.52 -6.02
N ARG A 134 -16.19 10.72 -6.33
CA ARG A 134 -17.49 11.22 -6.79
C ARG A 134 -18.40 11.68 -5.67
N MET A 135 -18.18 11.21 -4.44
CA MET A 135 -18.92 11.64 -3.24
C MET A 135 -18.42 13.01 -2.78
N VAL A 136 -17.15 13.32 -3.07
CA VAL A 136 -16.52 14.63 -2.83
C VAL A 136 -15.95 15.08 -4.16
N PRO A 137 -16.77 15.63 -5.10
CA PRO A 137 -16.34 15.84 -6.47
C PRO A 137 -14.98 16.52 -6.57
N GLY A 138 -13.92 15.72 -6.69
CA GLY A 138 -12.55 16.22 -6.70
C GLY A 138 -11.52 15.10 -6.59
N HIS A 139 -10.27 15.46 -6.89
CA HIS A 139 -9.12 14.59 -6.72
C HIS A 139 -8.88 14.31 -5.23
N MET A 140 -8.32 13.14 -4.88
CA MET A 140 -7.98 12.77 -3.49
C MET A 140 -7.12 13.83 -2.78
N GLY A 141 -6.29 14.58 -3.49
CA GLY A 141 -5.54 15.71 -2.95
C GLY A 141 -6.41 16.82 -2.36
N ILE A 142 -7.66 17.01 -2.84
CA ILE A 142 -8.62 17.95 -2.23
C ILE A 142 -9.01 17.50 -0.84
N THR A 143 -9.14 16.20 -0.59
CA THR A 143 -9.44 15.69 0.76
C THR A 143 -8.28 15.95 1.73
N ALA A 144 -7.04 15.93 1.26
CA ALA A 144 -5.87 16.29 2.04
C ALA A 144 -5.84 17.79 2.37
N GLU A 145 -6.23 18.65 1.42
CA GLU A 145 -6.43 20.10 1.67
C GLU A 145 -7.54 20.35 2.72
N ASN A 146 -8.63 19.58 2.65
CA ASN A 146 -9.70 19.67 3.67
C ASN A 146 -9.20 19.28 5.07
N VAL A 147 -8.35 18.27 5.18
CA VAL A 147 -7.71 17.89 6.45
C VAL A 147 -6.80 18.99 6.94
N ALA A 148 -5.99 19.59 6.07
CA ALA A 148 -5.13 20.71 6.41
C ALA A 148 -5.93 21.91 6.93
N GLU A 149 -7.01 22.26 6.25
CA GLU A 149 -7.91 23.35 6.65
C GLU A 149 -8.56 23.08 8.01
N LYS A 150 -9.07 21.86 8.23
CA LYS A 150 -9.72 21.47 9.49
C LYS A 150 -8.80 21.58 10.69
N TYR A 151 -7.55 21.17 10.54
CA TYR A 151 -6.57 21.10 11.64
C TYR A 151 -5.55 22.25 11.62
N GLY A 152 -5.68 23.24 10.72
CA GLY A 152 -4.75 24.35 10.59
C GLY A 152 -3.31 23.91 10.29
N ILE A 153 -3.15 22.85 9.47
CA ILE A 153 -1.83 22.32 9.07
C ILE A 153 -1.25 23.26 8.03
N THR A 154 -0.01 23.69 8.25
CA THR A 154 0.65 24.65 7.36
C THR A 154 1.41 23.93 6.21
N ARG A 155 1.80 24.71 5.22
CA ARG A 155 2.63 24.24 4.13
C ARG A 155 4.01 23.81 4.63
N GLU A 156 4.57 24.54 5.55
CA GLU A 156 5.88 24.29 6.17
C GLU A 156 5.88 22.95 6.90
N GLU A 157 4.87 22.68 7.71
CA GLU A 157 4.72 21.38 8.40
C GLU A 157 4.63 20.21 7.39
N CYS A 158 3.92 20.39 6.27
CA CYS A 158 3.82 19.40 5.22
C CYS A 158 5.18 19.14 4.54
N ASP A 159 5.91 20.19 4.22
CA ASP A 159 7.22 20.08 3.57
C ASP A 159 8.29 19.50 4.52
N GLU A 160 8.25 19.80 5.81
CA GLU A 160 9.13 19.22 6.84
C GLU A 160 8.90 17.70 6.97
N LEU A 161 7.64 17.26 7.03
CA LEU A 161 7.33 15.83 7.06
C LEU A 161 7.79 15.13 5.78
N ALA A 162 7.57 15.74 4.62
CA ALA A 162 8.00 15.19 3.34
C ALA A 162 9.54 15.08 3.25
N LEU A 163 10.24 16.10 3.68
CA LEU A 163 11.71 16.07 3.76
C LEU A 163 12.19 14.94 4.65
N MET A 164 11.59 14.77 5.83
CA MET A 164 11.92 13.67 6.74
C MET A 164 11.67 12.31 6.09
N SER A 165 10.56 12.12 5.38
CA SER A 165 10.27 10.88 4.65
C SER A 165 11.34 10.57 3.61
N HIS A 166 11.72 11.54 2.77
CA HIS A 166 12.79 11.39 1.78
C HIS A 166 14.16 11.09 2.39
N GLN A 167 14.53 11.78 3.47
CA GLN A 167 15.78 11.54 4.19
C GLN A 167 15.83 10.13 4.77
N ARG A 168 14.74 9.66 5.38
CA ARG A 168 14.62 8.32 5.93
C ARG A 168 14.74 7.25 4.86
N ALA A 169 14.02 7.39 3.73
CA ALA A 169 14.08 6.47 2.61
C ALA A 169 15.48 6.44 1.98
N THR A 170 16.08 7.59 1.75
CA THR A 170 17.42 7.70 1.19
C THR A 170 18.47 7.03 2.09
N ARG A 171 18.39 7.24 3.40
CA ARG A 171 19.22 6.56 4.38
C ARG A 171 19.03 5.06 4.32
N ALA A 172 17.78 4.58 4.35
CA ALA A 172 17.44 3.16 4.34
C ALA A 172 17.95 2.45 3.08
N VAL A 173 17.82 3.06 1.91
CA VAL A 173 18.40 2.56 0.65
C VAL A 173 19.91 2.51 0.73
N LYS A 174 20.57 3.58 1.18
CA LYS A 174 22.04 3.65 1.29
C LYS A 174 22.61 2.61 2.26
N GLU A 175 21.93 2.35 3.37
CA GLU A 175 22.30 1.36 4.38
C GLU A 175 21.94 -0.07 3.96
N GLY A 176 21.17 -0.24 2.88
CA GLY A 176 20.72 -1.54 2.40
C GLY A 176 19.63 -2.18 3.25
N THR A 177 18.85 -1.36 3.99
CA THR A 177 17.75 -1.81 4.86
C THR A 177 16.75 -2.68 4.11
N PHE A 178 16.44 -2.31 2.87
CA PHE A 178 15.44 -3.02 2.03
C PHE A 178 15.96 -4.28 1.33
N LYS A 179 17.26 -4.59 1.39
CA LYS A 179 17.84 -5.73 0.62
C LYS A 179 17.19 -7.09 0.91
N ARG A 180 16.65 -7.30 2.10
CA ARG A 180 16.01 -8.55 2.48
C ARG A 180 14.55 -8.64 2.05
N GLU A 181 13.87 -7.52 1.93
CA GLU A 181 12.47 -7.48 1.49
C GLU A 181 12.31 -7.34 -0.02
N VAL A 182 13.11 -6.50 -0.65
CA VAL A 182 13.09 -6.30 -2.10
C VAL A 182 13.68 -7.51 -2.83
N ILE A 183 13.07 -7.87 -3.95
CA ILE A 183 13.61 -8.87 -4.88
C ILE A 183 14.14 -8.16 -6.12
N PRO A 184 15.27 -8.62 -6.71
CA PRO A 184 15.74 -8.15 -8.00
C PRO A 184 14.71 -8.48 -9.08
N PHE A 185 14.27 -7.47 -9.83
CA PHE A 185 13.36 -7.66 -10.96
C PHE A 185 14.10 -7.46 -12.30
N GLU A 186 14.09 -8.48 -13.16
CA GLU A 186 14.75 -8.43 -14.45
C GLU A 186 13.91 -7.66 -15.47
N ILE A 187 14.42 -6.52 -15.93
CA ILE A 187 13.84 -5.74 -17.03
C ILE A 187 14.57 -6.11 -18.31
N LYS A 188 13.86 -6.79 -19.21
CA LYS A 188 14.37 -7.19 -20.52
C LYS A 188 14.20 -6.09 -21.55
N SER A 189 15.24 -5.83 -22.35
CA SER A 189 15.20 -4.88 -23.45
C SER A 189 15.94 -5.43 -24.67
N LYS A 190 15.78 -4.77 -25.82
CA LYS A 190 16.54 -5.10 -27.04
C LYS A 190 18.07 -4.97 -26.86
N LYS A 191 18.52 -4.23 -25.83
CA LYS A 191 19.94 -4.00 -25.52
C LYS A 191 20.49 -4.94 -24.44
N GLY A 192 19.69 -5.92 -23.97
CA GLY A 192 20.03 -6.83 -22.89
C GLY A 192 19.12 -6.67 -21.67
N SER A 193 19.42 -7.42 -20.62
CA SER A 193 18.68 -7.38 -19.35
C SER A 193 19.36 -6.45 -18.35
N LYS A 194 18.54 -5.76 -17.54
CA LYS A 194 18.97 -4.98 -16.38
C LYS A 194 18.14 -5.39 -15.18
N PHE A 195 18.77 -5.57 -14.02
CA PHE A 195 18.05 -5.80 -12.77
C PHE A 195 17.65 -4.46 -12.14
N TYR A 196 16.39 -4.37 -11.72
CA TYR A 196 15.84 -3.31 -10.90
C TYR A 196 15.77 -3.83 -9.45
N GLU A 197 16.55 -3.21 -8.56
CA GLU A 197 16.79 -3.71 -7.20
C GLU A 197 16.61 -2.62 -6.14
N THR A 198 16.38 -1.38 -6.56
CA THR A 198 16.37 -0.22 -5.67
C THR A 198 15.22 0.70 -6.05
N ASP A 199 14.46 1.13 -5.05
CA ASP A 199 13.44 2.16 -5.24
C ASP A 199 14.05 3.45 -5.80
N GLU A 200 13.36 4.06 -6.74
CA GLU A 200 13.85 5.25 -7.46
C GLU A 200 12.98 6.50 -7.24
N HIS A 201 11.94 6.40 -6.38
CA HIS A 201 11.02 7.52 -6.16
C HIS A 201 11.57 8.56 -5.18
N MET A 202 12.35 8.15 -4.17
CA MET A 202 12.92 9.08 -3.19
C MET A 202 13.84 10.11 -3.85
N ILE A 203 13.90 11.30 -3.29
CA ILE A 203 14.75 12.41 -3.72
C ILE A 203 15.92 12.53 -2.73
N PRO A 204 17.13 12.04 -3.08
CA PRO A 204 18.26 11.97 -2.14
C PRO A 204 18.74 13.32 -1.61
N ASP A 205 18.63 14.38 -2.40
CA ASP A 205 19.03 15.75 -2.11
C ASP A 205 17.84 16.69 -1.82
N ALA A 206 16.71 16.10 -1.40
CA ALA A 206 15.52 16.86 -1.02
C ALA A 206 15.87 17.93 0.03
N ASN A 207 15.32 19.13 -0.15
CA ASN A 207 15.53 20.25 0.77
C ASN A 207 14.32 21.19 0.79
N LEU A 208 14.13 21.89 1.92
CA LEU A 208 12.97 22.75 2.14
C LEU A 208 12.93 23.94 1.18
N GLU A 209 14.09 24.49 0.77
CA GLU A 209 14.12 25.63 -0.13
C GLU A 209 13.55 25.28 -1.52
N ALA A 210 13.87 24.09 -2.04
CA ALA A 210 13.33 23.59 -3.31
C ALA A 210 11.85 23.24 -3.18
N MET A 211 11.45 22.60 -2.09
CA MET A 211 10.05 22.25 -1.81
C MET A 211 9.17 23.49 -1.71
N ALA A 212 9.60 24.53 -0.99
CA ALA A 212 8.85 25.78 -0.81
C ALA A 212 8.53 26.52 -2.12
N LYS A 213 9.33 26.30 -3.17
CA LYS A 213 9.12 26.91 -4.50
C LYS A 213 8.01 26.24 -5.33
N LEU A 214 7.56 25.04 -4.92
CA LEU A 214 6.54 24.30 -5.69
C LEU A 214 5.15 24.91 -5.48
N PRO A 215 4.37 25.07 -6.57
CA PRO A 215 3.00 25.54 -6.44
C PRO A 215 2.10 24.48 -5.82
N PRO A 216 1.00 24.87 -5.13
CA PRO A 216 -0.05 23.96 -4.73
C PRO A 216 -0.63 23.20 -5.93
N ALA A 217 -0.83 21.88 -5.79
CA ALA A 217 -1.21 21.01 -6.88
C ALA A 217 -2.74 20.92 -7.09
N PHE A 218 -3.54 21.06 -6.02
CA PHE A 218 -4.97 20.75 -6.07
C PHE A 218 -5.88 21.92 -5.76
N LYS A 219 -5.44 22.87 -4.93
CA LYS A 219 -6.24 24.03 -4.51
C LYS A 219 -5.39 25.29 -4.56
N LYS A 220 -5.88 26.35 -5.19
CA LYS A 220 -5.18 27.66 -5.18
C LYS A 220 -4.99 28.15 -3.75
N GLY A 221 -3.75 28.43 -3.36
CA GLY A 221 -3.40 28.80 -1.99
C GLY A 221 -3.47 27.64 -1.00
N GLY A 222 -3.54 26.40 -1.48
CA GLY A 222 -3.47 25.20 -0.66
C GLY A 222 -2.05 24.85 -0.20
N VAL A 223 -1.92 23.77 0.56
CA VAL A 223 -0.66 23.32 1.15
C VAL A 223 -0.08 22.08 0.49
N VAL A 224 -0.89 21.33 -0.28
CA VAL A 224 -0.47 20.08 -0.92
C VAL A 224 0.24 20.35 -2.23
N THR A 225 1.43 19.81 -2.38
CA THR A 225 2.27 19.97 -3.58
C THR A 225 2.77 18.62 -4.09
N ALA A 226 3.45 18.61 -5.23
CA ALA A 226 4.09 17.42 -5.76
C ALA A 226 5.21 16.86 -4.86
N ALA A 227 5.79 17.66 -3.95
CA ALA A 227 6.84 17.19 -3.04
C ALA A 227 6.30 16.62 -1.73
N ASN A 228 5.08 16.98 -1.31
CA ASN A 228 4.50 16.54 -0.04
C ASN A 228 3.25 15.64 -0.22
N ALA A 229 3.06 15.15 -1.44
CA ALA A 229 2.11 14.11 -1.82
C ALA A 229 2.86 12.85 -2.27
N SER A 230 2.26 11.69 -2.10
CA SER A 230 2.80 10.46 -2.68
C SER A 230 2.76 10.47 -4.20
N GLY A 231 3.66 9.74 -4.83
CA GLY A 231 3.76 9.64 -6.28
C GLY A 231 2.84 8.60 -6.90
N ILE A 232 2.82 8.60 -8.23
CA ILE A 232 2.23 7.56 -9.08
C ILE A 232 3.30 6.50 -9.27
N ASN A 233 3.05 5.25 -8.82
CA ASN A 233 4.08 4.23 -8.73
C ASN A 233 3.59 2.87 -9.21
N ASP A 234 4.54 2.00 -9.52
CA ASP A 234 4.35 0.63 -9.95
C ASP A 234 5.07 -0.29 -8.96
N ALA A 235 4.36 -1.25 -8.37
CA ALA A 235 4.97 -2.21 -7.44
C ALA A 235 4.10 -3.44 -7.21
N ALA A 236 4.70 -4.50 -6.66
CA ALA A 236 4.01 -5.64 -6.10
C ALA A 236 4.64 -6.05 -4.77
N ALA A 237 3.80 -6.58 -3.88
CA ALA A 237 4.20 -7.24 -2.65
C ALA A 237 3.42 -8.55 -2.50
N ALA A 238 4.03 -9.57 -1.88
CA ALA A 238 3.38 -10.87 -1.70
C ALA A 238 3.70 -11.48 -0.34
N ALA A 239 2.79 -12.30 0.18
CA ALA A 239 2.96 -13.09 1.37
C ALA A 239 2.22 -14.43 1.26
N VAL A 240 2.80 -15.48 1.83
CA VAL A 240 2.11 -16.76 2.06
C VAL A 240 1.48 -16.73 3.44
N ILE A 241 0.20 -17.08 3.52
CA ILE A 241 -0.60 -17.08 4.74
C ILE A 241 -1.12 -18.50 4.97
N MET A 242 -1.03 -18.98 6.22
CA MET A 242 -1.55 -20.29 6.62
C MET A 242 -1.90 -20.30 8.09
N SER A 243 -2.62 -21.34 8.53
CA SER A 243 -2.87 -21.56 9.95
C SER A 243 -1.58 -21.98 10.69
N LYS A 244 -1.55 -21.77 12.01
CA LYS A 244 -0.43 -22.21 12.86
C LYS A 244 -0.25 -23.73 12.79
N GLU A 245 -1.35 -24.46 12.77
CA GLU A 245 -1.39 -25.91 12.65
C GLU A 245 -0.76 -26.38 11.33
N LYS A 246 -1.10 -25.72 10.23
CA LYS A 246 -0.53 -26.04 8.92
C LYS A 246 0.95 -25.72 8.82
N ALA A 247 1.38 -24.62 9.39
CA ALA A 247 2.81 -24.27 9.47
C ALA A 247 3.59 -25.33 10.27
N ALA A 248 3.03 -25.80 11.39
CA ALA A 248 3.63 -26.85 12.21
C ALA A 248 3.69 -28.20 11.47
N GLU A 249 2.60 -28.60 10.79
CA GLU A 249 2.55 -29.81 9.95
C GLU A 249 3.65 -29.82 8.87
N LEU A 250 3.90 -28.65 8.26
CA LEU A 250 4.92 -28.49 7.22
C LEU A 250 6.34 -28.26 7.80
N GLY A 251 6.49 -28.19 9.11
CA GLY A 251 7.78 -27.89 9.75
C GLY A 251 8.30 -26.48 9.52
N LEU A 252 7.41 -25.54 9.18
CA LEU A 252 7.75 -24.16 8.90
C LEU A 252 7.76 -23.30 10.16
N LYS A 253 8.65 -22.31 10.18
CA LYS A 253 8.66 -21.28 11.23
C LYS A 253 7.94 -20.05 10.71
N PRO A 254 6.76 -19.69 11.25
CA PRO A 254 6.07 -18.47 10.89
C PRO A 254 6.92 -17.23 11.16
N LEU A 255 6.71 -16.16 10.39
CA LEU A 255 7.42 -14.88 10.53
C LEU A 255 6.70 -13.96 11.52
N MET A 256 5.38 -13.85 11.39
CA MET A 256 4.49 -13.05 12.25
C MET A 256 3.14 -13.76 12.39
N LYS A 257 2.42 -13.40 13.45
CA LYS A 257 1.02 -13.77 13.68
C LYS A 257 0.15 -12.51 13.64
N LEU A 258 -0.94 -12.55 12.88
CA LEU A 258 -1.97 -11.53 12.90
C LEU A 258 -2.71 -11.56 14.24
N ILE A 259 -2.81 -10.41 14.90
CA ILE A 259 -3.57 -10.22 16.16
C ILE A 259 -4.96 -9.69 15.83
N ASP A 260 -5.03 -8.59 15.08
CA ASP A 260 -6.29 -7.95 14.67
C ASP A 260 -6.17 -7.35 13.26
N ILE A 261 -7.28 -7.30 12.58
CA ILE A 261 -7.44 -6.56 11.33
C ILE A 261 -8.80 -5.88 11.33
N SER A 262 -8.80 -4.56 11.25
CA SER A 262 -9.98 -3.72 11.45
C SER A 262 -10.19 -2.70 10.36
N HIS A 263 -11.45 -2.25 10.24
CA HIS A 263 -11.88 -1.17 9.35
C HIS A 263 -12.65 -0.11 10.13
N ALA A 264 -12.56 1.15 9.71
CA ALA A 264 -13.39 2.24 10.18
C ALA A 264 -13.79 3.15 9.03
N GLY A 265 -15.04 3.60 8.99
CA GLY A 265 -15.51 4.63 8.07
C GLY A 265 -15.20 6.03 8.61
N VAL A 266 -14.99 6.99 7.72
CA VAL A 266 -14.81 8.41 8.00
C VAL A 266 -15.54 9.22 6.93
N ASP A 267 -15.86 10.49 7.21
CA ASP A 267 -16.42 11.38 6.20
C ASP A 267 -15.51 11.37 4.95
N PRO A 268 -16.04 11.05 3.76
CA PRO A 268 -15.27 11.04 2.52
C PRO A 268 -14.49 12.34 2.27
N LYS A 269 -15.01 13.48 2.70
CA LYS A 269 -14.31 14.78 2.61
C LYS A 269 -13.01 14.83 3.40
N LEU A 270 -12.87 13.95 4.38
CA LEU A 270 -11.75 13.86 5.31
C LEU A 270 -11.15 12.44 5.28
N MET A 271 -11.19 11.76 4.13
CA MET A 271 -10.82 10.35 3.99
C MET A 271 -9.42 10.05 4.58
N GLY A 272 -8.53 11.03 4.53
CA GLY A 272 -7.18 10.92 5.08
C GLY A 272 -7.11 10.59 6.56
N LEU A 273 -8.18 10.87 7.32
CA LEU A 273 -8.26 10.62 8.77
C LEU A 273 -8.63 9.18 9.13
N GLY A 274 -8.87 8.30 8.14
CA GLY A 274 -9.21 6.90 8.38
C GLY A 274 -8.33 6.18 9.42
N PRO A 275 -7.00 6.30 9.38
CA PRO A 275 -6.12 5.71 10.39
C PRO A 275 -6.42 6.16 11.82
N ALA A 276 -6.77 7.42 12.04
CA ALA A 276 -7.06 7.95 13.37
C ALA A 276 -8.28 7.29 14.03
N LEU A 277 -9.23 6.78 13.24
CA LEU A 277 -10.39 6.06 13.74
C LEU A 277 -10.16 4.55 13.85
N VAL A 278 -9.41 3.97 12.92
CA VAL A 278 -9.26 2.53 12.89
C VAL A 278 -8.15 2.02 13.83
N ILE A 279 -7.10 2.80 14.09
CA ILE A 279 -6.04 2.43 15.04
C ILE A 279 -6.60 2.18 16.44
N PRO A 280 -7.32 3.13 17.09
CA PRO A 280 -7.92 2.89 18.41
C PRO A 280 -8.90 1.73 18.43
N LYS A 281 -9.66 1.52 17.34
CA LYS A 281 -10.57 0.38 17.20
C LYS A 281 -9.82 -0.94 17.19
N SER A 282 -8.74 -1.04 16.40
CA SER A 282 -7.92 -2.25 16.29
C SER A 282 -7.25 -2.59 17.61
N LEU A 283 -6.69 -1.59 18.30
CA LEU A 283 -6.09 -1.74 19.63
C LEU A 283 -7.11 -2.25 20.66
N LYS A 284 -8.31 -1.66 20.67
CA LYS A 284 -9.40 -2.10 21.54
C LYS A 284 -9.79 -3.56 21.29
N ASN A 285 -9.91 -3.97 20.02
CA ASN A 285 -10.24 -5.36 19.66
C ASN A 285 -9.15 -6.34 20.14
N ALA A 286 -7.89 -5.93 20.01
CA ALA A 286 -6.74 -6.70 20.45
C ALA A 286 -6.50 -6.70 21.97
N GLY A 287 -7.18 -5.84 22.72
CA GLY A 287 -6.91 -5.64 24.16
C GLY A 287 -5.57 -4.97 24.43
N LEU A 288 -5.03 -4.21 23.47
CA LEU A 288 -3.73 -3.55 23.54
C LEU A 288 -3.91 -2.03 23.70
N LYS A 289 -2.86 -1.38 24.22
CA LYS A 289 -2.72 0.07 24.24
C LYS A 289 -1.80 0.51 23.10
N PHE A 290 -1.84 1.80 22.76
CA PHE A 290 -0.97 2.35 21.71
C PHE A 290 0.52 2.22 22.06
N GLU A 291 0.85 2.39 23.32
CA GLU A 291 2.23 2.31 23.85
C GLU A 291 2.80 0.89 23.78
N ASP A 292 1.96 -0.15 23.77
CA ASP A 292 2.37 -1.55 23.65
C ASP A 292 2.94 -1.84 22.26
N ILE A 293 2.53 -1.07 21.26
CA ILE A 293 3.03 -1.22 19.89
C ILE A 293 4.41 -0.58 19.77
N GLU A 294 5.38 -1.39 19.43
CA GLU A 294 6.78 -0.99 19.38
C GLU A 294 7.19 -0.31 18.07
N TYR A 295 6.43 -0.56 16.98
CA TYR A 295 6.68 0.04 15.67
C TYR A 295 5.41 0.14 14.82
N TRP A 296 5.26 1.25 14.09
CA TRP A 296 4.15 1.54 13.21
C TRP A 296 4.60 1.81 11.77
N GLU A 297 3.92 1.21 10.82
CA GLU A 297 3.88 1.62 9.42
C GLU A 297 2.52 2.30 9.15
N ILE A 298 2.50 3.62 9.08
CA ILE A 298 1.30 4.40 8.74
C ILE A 298 1.55 5.06 7.39
N ASN A 299 0.76 4.74 6.38
CA ASN A 299 0.99 5.26 5.04
C ASN A 299 0.86 6.79 4.98
N GLU A 300 1.81 7.40 4.31
CA GLU A 300 1.88 8.83 4.00
C GLU A 300 1.34 9.06 2.58
N ALA A 301 0.01 9.04 2.39
CA ALA A 301 -0.56 9.36 1.08
C ALA A 301 -0.38 10.85 0.73
N PHE A 302 -0.49 11.70 1.75
CA PHE A 302 -0.20 13.14 1.72
C PHE A 302 0.35 13.56 3.08
N ALA A 303 1.27 14.52 3.12
CA ALA A 303 1.79 15.02 4.39
C ALA A 303 0.69 15.62 5.28
N ALA A 304 -0.20 16.42 4.72
CA ALA A 304 -1.35 16.99 5.43
C ALA A 304 -2.26 15.90 6.01
N GLN A 305 -2.46 14.80 5.29
CA GLN A 305 -3.22 13.66 5.76
C GLN A 305 -2.56 12.99 6.98
N PHE A 306 -1.27 12.71 6.91
CA PHE A 306 -0.54 12.06 8.01
C PHE A 306 -0.50 12.93 9.28
N LEU A 307 -0.21 14.22 9.12
CA LEU A 307 -0.24 15.20 10.21
C LEU A 307 -1.63 15.31 10.85
N GLY A 308 -2.68 15.30 10.02
CA GLY A 308 -4.07 15.29 10.48
C GLY A 308 -4.42 14.05 11.29
N VAL A 309 -3.92 12.88 10.89
CA VAL A 309 -4.07 11.64 11.68
C VAL A 309 -3.45 11.82 13.06
N GLY A 310 -2.23 12.36 13.15
CA GLY A 310 -1.57 12.61 14.43
C GLY A 310 -2.34 13.57 15.31
N ARG A 311 -2.88 14.68 14.74
CA ARG A 311 -3.69 15.65 15.49
C ARG A 311 -5.00 15.04 16.00
N MET A 312 -5.73 14.32 15.16
CA MET A 312 -6.98 13.66 15.58
C MET A 312 -6.75 12.57 16.64
N LEU A 313 -5.68 11.76 16.51
CA LEU A 313 -5.32 10.78 17.53
C LEU A 313 -5.05 11.44 18.88
N LYS A 314 -4.37 12.58 18.89
CA LYS A 314 -4.06 13.33 20.11
C LYS A 314 -5.31 13.98 20.70
N GLU A 315 -6.12 14.66 19.89
CA GLU A 315 -7.29 15.42 20.35
C GLU A 315 -8.43 14.51 20.81
N ASP A 316 -8.76 13.47 20.02
CA ASP A 316 -9.94 12.64 20.27
C ASP A 316 -9.66 11.41 21.14
N PHE A 317 -8.41 10.91 21.15
CA PHE A 317 -8.05 9.65 21.82
C PHE A 317 -6.90 9.79 22.82
N GLY A 318 -6.25 10.95 22.95
CA GLY A 318 -5.10 11.17 23.82
C GLY A 318 -3.85 10.40 23.39
N ILE A 319 -3.79 9.94 22.14
CA ILE A 319 -2.69 9.17 21.56
C ILE A 319 -1.73 10.12 20.85
N GLU A 320 -0.47 10.13 21.26
CA GLU A 320 0.58 10.92 20.62
C GLU A 320 1.48 10.01 19.76
N LEU A 321 1.60 10.35 18.46
CA LEU A 321 2.47 9.61 17.54
C LEU A 321 3.95 9.89 17.87
N ASP A 322 4.69 8.85 18.21
CA ASP A 322 6.15 8.93 18.34
C ASP A 322 6.80 8.65 16.97
N MET A 323 7.34 9.68 16.36
CA MET A 323 8.01 9.59 15.07
C MET A 323 9.29 8.75 15.10
N ASN A 324 9.82 8.39 16.30
CA ASN A 324 10.91 7.42 16.45
C ASN A 324 10.43 5.96 16.45
N LYS A 325 9.11 5.76 16.43
CA LYS A 325 8.48 4.44 16.31
C LYS A 325 7.60 4.33 15.06
N CYS A 326 7.65 5.31 14.16
CA CYS A 326 6.78 5.36 13.00
C CYS A 326 7.56 5.68 11.73
N ASN A 327 7.33 4.89 10.67
CA ASN A 327 7.86 5.12 9.30
C ASN A 327 9.36 5.41 9.26
N LEU A 328 10.18 4.67 10.02
CA LEU A 328 11.61 4.96 10.15
C LEU A 328 12.40 4.87 8.85
N ASN A 329 11.87 4.18 7.85
CA ASN A 329 12.50 3.99 6.54
C ASN A 329 11.83 4.80 5.42
N GLY A 330 11.06 5.83 5.77
CA GLY A 330 10.20 6.55 4.85
C GLY A 330 8.88 5.82 4.59
N SER A 331 7.93 6.46 3.93
CA SER A 331 6.64 5.87 3.59
C SER A 331 6.13 6.39 2.24
N GLY A 332 4.83 6.48 2.02
CA GLY A 332 4.22 6.76 0.73
C GLY A 332 4.75 7.99 0.00
N ILE A 333 5.13 9.05 0.70
CA ILE A 333 5.70 10.26 0.08
C ILE A 333 7.03 9.93 -0.60
N ALA A 334 7.94 9.25 0.10
CA ALA A 334 9.28 8.99 -0.41
C ALA A 334 9.42 7.67 -1.17
N LEU A 335 8.71 6.61 -0.77
CA LEU A 335 8.77 5.28 -1.40
C LEU A 335 7.70 5.08 -2.46
N GLY A 336 6.70 5.97 -2.51
CA GLY A 336 5.59 5.88 -3.43
C GLY A 336 4.35 5.18 -2.86
N HIS A 337 3.23 5.34 -3.60
CA HIS A 337 1.94 4.79 -3.19
C HIS A 337 1.23 4.08 -4.35
N PRO A 338 1.76 2.93 -4.79
CA PRO A 338 1.06 2.04 -5.73
C PRO A 338 -0.19 1.49 -5.06
N VAL A 339 -1.36 2.08 -5.36
CA VAL A 339 -2.56 2.02 -4.51
C VAL A 339 -2.99 0.60 -4.12
N GLY A 340 -3.04 -0.34 -5.05
CA GLY A 340 -3.42 -1.75 -4.77
C GLY A 340 -2.37 -2.56 -4.00
N CYS A 341 -1.10 -2.11 -4.05
CA CYS A 341 0.03 -2.79 -3.42
C CYS A 341 0.31 -2.29 -2.00
N THR A 342 0.18 -0.98 -1.76
CA THR A 342 0.72 -0.30 -0.56
C THR A 342 0.34 -0.97 0.75
N ALA A 343 -0.92 -1.38 0.90
CA ALA A 343 -1.41 -1.96 2.14
C ALA A 343 -0.70 -3.28 2.53
N LEU A 344 -0.31 -4.09 1.55
CA LEU A 344 0.48 -5.30 1.81
C LEU A 344 1.97 -4.97 1.93
N ARG A 345 2.48 -4.03 1.12
CA ARG A 345 3.86 -3.58 1.20
C ARG A 345 4.22 -3.07 2.60
N ILE A 346 3.38 -2.26 3.23
CA ILE A 346 3.66 -1.75 4.58
C ILE A 346 3.67 -2.86 5.63
N ILE A 347 2.91 -3.94 5.46
CA ILE A 347 2.96 -5.13 6.33
C ILE A 347 4.28 -5.88 6.14
N VAL A 348 4.75 -6.02 4.90
CA VAL A 348 6.05 -6.64 4.60
C VAL A 348 7.18 -5.82 5.24
N SER A 349 7.20 -4.50 5.04
CA SER A 349 8.19 -3.61 5.65
C SER A 349 8.12 -3.63 7.18
N LEU A 350 6.92 -3.69 7.75
CA LEU A 350 6.70 -3.84 9.19
C LEU A 350 7.44 -5.06 9.74
N TYR A 351 7.30 -6.23 9.09
CA TYR A 351 7.99 -7.46 9.53
C TYR A 351 9.50 -7.28 9.56
N TYR A 352 10.08 -6.81 8.45
CA TYR A 352 11.53 -6.67 8.35
C TYR A 352 12.09 -5.63 9.32
N GLU A 353 11.33 -4.58 9.61
CA GLU A 353 11.73 -3.57 10.58
C GLU A 353 11.64 -4.08 12.03
N LEU A 354 10.58 -4.80 12.40
CA LEU A 354 10.46 -5.47 13.70
C LEU A 354 11.60 -6.47 13.90
N GLU A 355 11.93 -7.24 12.87
CA GLU A 355 13.05 -8.21 12.95
C GLU A 355 14.38 -7.48 13.11
N ARG A 356 14.64 -6.45 12.32
CA ARG A 356 15.89 -5.66 12.37
C ARG A 356 16.12 -5.00 13.72
N GLN A 357 15.06 -4.52 14.35
CA GLN A 357 15.11 -3.87 15.67
C GLN A 357 14.94 -4.86 16.84
N ASN A 358 14.78 -6.15 16.57
CA ASN A 358 14.45 -7.18 17.55
C ASN A 358 13.20 -6.82 18.39
N LYS A 359 12.18 -6.27 17.73
CA LYS A 359 10.90 -5.90 18.32
C LYS A 359 9.84 -6.96 18.02
N THR A 360 8.79 -6.98 18.81
CA THR A 360 7.77 -8.03 18.82
C THR A 360 6.44 -7.54 18.27
N LEU A 361 5.92 -6.41 18.77
CA LEU A 361 4.59 -5.91 18.44
C LEU A 361 4.66 -4.76 17.42
N GLY A 362 3.87 -4.87 16.36
CA GLY A 362 3.81 -3.84 15.34
C GLY A 362 2.43 -3.64 14.73
N GLY A 363 2.22 -2.47 14.17
CA GLY A 363 0.98 -2.11 13.50
C GLY A 363 1.20 -1.51 12.11
N ALA A 364 0.29 -1.80 11.19
CA ALA A 364 0.24 -1.19 9.87
C ALA A 364 -1.14 -0.57 9.62
N SER A 365 -1.20 0.69 9.16
CA SER A 365 -2.46 1.39 8.91
C SER A 365 -2.37 2.33 7.72
N LEU A 366 -3.51 2.54 7.05
CA LEU A 366 -3.61 3.48 5.96
C LEU A 366 -5.03 4.06 5.81
N CYS A 367 -5.10 5.25 5.20
CA CYS A 367 -6.35 5.83 4.72
C CYS A 367 -6.78 5.17 3.41
N VAL A 368 -8.06 5.24 3.11
CA VAL A 368 -8.68 4.58 1.95
C VAL A 368 -9.59 5.56 1.24
N GLY A 369 -9.40 5.72 -0.06
CA GLY A 369 -10.28 6.52 -0.92
C GLY A 369 -11.73 6.09 -0.78
N GLY A 370 -12.65 7.08 -0.73
CA GLY A 370 -14.06 6.85 -0.43
C GLY A 370 -14.43 7.02 1.05
N GLY A 371 -13.46 7.33 1.93
CA GLY A 371 -13.72 7.66 3.34
C GLY A 371 -13.70 6.46 4.28
N SER A 372 -12.57 5.79 4.36
CA SER A 372 -12.33 4.77 5.38
C SER A 372 -10.85 4.64 5.77
N GLY A 373 -10.58 3.82 6.76
CA GLY A 373 -9.24 3.39 7.15
C GLY A 373 -9.19 1.90 7.41
N MET A 374 -8.02 1.33 7.24
CA MET A 374 -7.73 -0.06 7.58
C MET A 374 -6.48 -0.15 8.44
N CYS A 375 -6.49 -1.06 9.43
CA CYS A 375 -5.37 -1.29 10.34
C CYS A 375 -5.21 -2.79 10.59
N SER A 376 -3.97 -3.24 10.69
CA SER A 376 -3.63 -4.59 11.13
C SER A 376 -2.57 -4.56 12.22
N LEU A 377 -2.72 -5.42 13.23
CA LEU A 377 -1.78 -5.58 14.35
C LEU A 377 -1.14 -6.95 14.30
N TRP A 378 0.15 -7.01 14.54
CA TRP A 378 0.98 -8.18 14.34
C TRP A 378 1.92 -8.42 15.51
N THR A 379 2.26 -9.71 15.76
CA THR A 379 3.31 -10.09 16.70
C THR A 379 4.28 -11.08 16.09
N ARG A 380 5.55 -10.98 16.47
CA ARG A 380 6.60 -11.97 16.22
C ARG A 380 6.72 -13.02 17.35
N ASP A 381 5.93 -12.88 18.41
CA ASP A 381 5.81 -13.88 19.46
C ASP A 381 4.76 -14.93 19.02
N ILE A 382 5.25 -16.12 18.59
CA ILE A 382 4.47 -17.15 17.88
C ILE A 382 4.53 -18.48 18.60
#